data_ee1c602f46e566c019d6e6e7200c2439
#
_entry.id   ee1c602f46e566c019d6e6e7200c2439
#
_cell.length_a   1.000
_cell.length_b   1.000
_cell.length_c   1.000
_cell.angle_alpha   90.00
_cell.angle_beta   90.00
_cell.angle_gamma   90.00
#
_symmetry.space_group_name_H-M   'P 1'
#
loop_
_entity.id
_entity.type
_entity.pdbx_description
1 polymer ?
#
loop_
_entity_poly.entity_id
_entity_poly.type
_entity_poly.pdbx_seq_one_letter_code
_entity_poly.pdbx_strand_id
1 'polypeptide(L)'
;MKNTKDQISDILRSSHLSVTDTRVKILELFMKSNGALEHSDFEKKLAGQAFDRVTIYRTLQAFIDKGIIHKIPTTDTSVQYALCRSECSAQDHHDHHVHFKCEECGNTLCLDDTDIPAIQLPKGYAAHNIEVVVSGVCKHCK
;
A
#
# COMPACT_ATOMS: atom_id res chain seq x y z
N MET A 1 -0.03 9.37 -24.06
CA MET A 1 0.14 9.17 -22.61
C MET A 1 -1.13 9.55 -21.86
N LYS A 2 -1.65 8.66 -21.05
CA LYS A 2 -2.79 9.01 -20.20
C LYS A 2 -2.32 9.94 -19.08
N ASN A 3 -3.09 10.97 -18.81
CA ASN A 3 -2.86 11.84 -17.67
C ASN A 3 -3.03 11.04 -16.37
N THR A 4 -2.35 11.43 -15.31
CA THR A 4 -2.46 10.79 -13.98
C THR A 4 -3.90 10.69 -13.52
N LYS A 5 -4.71 11.71 -13.78
CA LYS A 5 -6.14 11.71 -13.42
C LYS A 5 -6.92 10.65 -14.18
N ASP A 6 -6.61 10.44 -15.45
CA ASP A 6 -7.25 9.41 -16.27
C ASP A 6 -6.90 8.01 -15.78
N GLN A 7 -5.64 7.80 -15.40
CA GLN A 7 -5.18 6.54 -14.81
C GLN A 7 -5.92 6.25 -13.49
N ILE A 8 -6.05 7.25 -12.63
CA ILE A 8 -6.75 7.14 -11.36
C ILE A 8 -8.22 6.79 -11.59
N SER A 9 -8.88 7.48 -12.51
CA SER A 9 -10.27 7.21 -12.87
C SER A 9 -10.45 5.79 -13.38
N ASP A 10 -9.53 5.32 -14.22
CA ASP A 10 -9.56 3.95 -14.75
C ASP A 10 -9.40 2.90 -13.62
N ILE A 11 -8.49 3.14 -12.69
CA ILE A 11 -8.29 2.25 -11.53
C ILE A 11 -9.56 2.17 -10.69
N LEU A 12 -10.18 3.31 -10.38
CA LEU A 12 -11.40 3.35 -9.58
C LEU A 12 -12.56 2.63 -10.28
N ARG A 13 -12.75 2.89 -11.56
CA ARG A 13 -13.83 2.28 -12.33
C ARG A 13 -13.65 0.78 -12.50
N SER A 14 -12.43 0.32 -12.77
CA SER A 14 -12.14 -1.11 -12.87
C SER A 14 -12.32 -1.85 -11.54
N SER A 15 -12.22 -1.14 -10.44
CA SER A 15 -12.46 -1.67 -9.09
C SER A 15 -13.91 -1.49 -8.62
N HIS A 16 -14.80 -1.03 -9.50
CA HIS A 16 -16.21 -0.77 -9.21
C HIS A 16 -16.42 0.28 -8.11
N LEU A 17 -15.53 1.27 -8.06
CA LEU A 17 -15.64 2.40 -7.16
C LEU A 17 -15.99 3.66 -7.94
N SER A 18 -16.89 4.48 -7.38
CA SER A 18 -17.20 5.77 -7.97
C SER A 18 -16.01 6.73 -7.86
N VAL A 19 -15.88 7.62 -8.86
CA VAL A 19 -14.82 8.62 -8.89
C VAL A 19 -15.25 9.81 -8.04
N THR A 20 -14.60 9.97 -6.88
CA THR A 20 -14.85 11.10 -5.96
C THR A 20 -13.55 11.87 -5.73
N ASP A 21 -13.67 13.13 -5.31
CA ASP A 21 -12.49 13.97 -5.02
C ASP A 21 -11.59 13.33 -3.97
N THR A 22 -12.16 12.78 -2.90
CA THR A 22 -11.40 12.14 -1.84
C THR A 22 -10.58 10.96 -2.38
N ARG A 23 -11.23 10.08 -3.14
CA ARG A 23 -10.57 8.91 -3.72
C ARG A 23 -9.48 9.29 -4.70
N VAL A 24 -9.75 10.27 -5.56
CA VAL A 24 -8.78 10.77 -6.53
C VAL A 24 -7.54 11.32 -5.83
N LYS A 25 -7.74 12.17 -4.83
CA LYS A 25 -6.62 12.80 -4.13
C LYS A 25 -5.78 11.82 -3.33
N ILE A 26 -6.42 10.88 -2.63
CA ILE A 26 -5.69 9.87 -1.87
C ILE A 26 -4.89 8.95 -2.81
N LEU A 27 -5.50 8.51 -3.90
CA LEU A 27 -4.80 7.66 -4.87
C LEU A 27 -3.65 8.42 -5.57
N GLU A 28 -3.85 9.70 -5.84
CA GLU A 28 -2.81 10.57 -6.39
C GLU A 28 -1.59 10.66 -5.47
N LEU A 29 -1.80 10.75 -4.16
CA LEU A 29 -0.72 10.77 -3.18
C LEU A 29 0.08 9.45 -3.20
N PHE A 30 -0.59 8.31 -3.33
CA PHE A 30 0.08 7.03 -3.48
C PHE A 30 0.92 6.97 -4.76
N MET A 31 0.40 7.47 -5.86
CA MET A 31 1.11 7.45 -7.15
C MET A 31 2.32 8.37 -7.18
N LYS A 32 2.29 9.45 -6.41
CA LYS A 32 3.41 10.38 -6.27
C LYS A 32 4.44 9.93 -5.24
N SER A 33 4.06 9.03 -4.34
CA SER A 33 4.95 8.52 -3.32
C SER A 33 5.86 7.44 -3.89
N ASN A 34 7.11 7.44 -3.45
CA ASN A 34 8.10 6.41 -3.80
C ASN A 34 8.16 5.29 -2.77
N GLY A 35 7.22 5.24 -1.84
CA GLY A 35 7.18 4.22 -0.79
C GLY A 35 5.83 4.18 -0.12
N ALA A 36 5.80 3.55 1.06
CA ALA A 36 4.58 3.43 1.84
C ALA A 36 4.19 4.75 2.50
N LEU A 37 2.89 4.92 2.73
CA LEU A 37 2.34 6.09 3.41
C LEU A 37 1.62 5.66 4.68
N GLU A 38 1.73 6.47 5.72
CA GLU A 38 0.99 6.33 6.97
C GLU A 38 -0.28 7.18 6.93
N HIS A 39 -1.22 6.88 7.81
CA HIS A 39 -2.45 7.67 7.93
C HIS A 39 -2.14 9.15 8.20
N SER A 40 -1.14 9.42 9.05
CA SER A 40 -0.70 10.78 9.37
C SER A 40 -0.19 11.56 8.16
N ASP A 41 0.38 10.87 7.16
CA ASP A 41 0.84 11.51 5.93
C ASP A 41 -0.33 12.11 5.15
N PHE A 42 -1.45 11.39 5.10
CA PHE A 42 -2.66 11.89 4.44
C PHE A 42 -3.24 13.07 5.20
N GLU A 43 -3.28 13.02 6.53
CA GLU A 43 -3.76 14.13 7.34
C GLU A 43 -2.94 15.40 7.10
N LYS A 44 -1.62 15.27 7.02
CA LYS A 44 -0.72 16.40 6.77
C LYS A 44 -0.88 16.96 5.36
N LYS A 45 -0.90 16.08 4.35
CA LYS A 45 -0.95 16.50 2.95
C LYS A 45 -2.33 17.04 2.54
N LEU A 46 -3.38 16.60 3.22
CA LEU A 46 -4.75 17.03 2.97
C LEU A 46 -5.23 18.06 4.00
N ALA A 47 -4.33 18.58 4.84
CA ALA A 47 -4.65 19.62 5.81
C ALA A 47 -5.22 20.87 5.10
N GLY A 48 -6.27 21.44 5.65
CA GLY A 48 -6.96 22.59 5.06
C GLY A 48 -7.98 22.24 3.99
N GLN A 49 -8.09 20.98 3.61
CA GLN A 49 -9.13 20.49 2.70
C GLN A 49 -10.29 19.87 3.49
N ALA A 50 -11.44 19.71 2.84
CA ALA A 50 -12.67 19.24 3.48
C ALA A 50 -12.70 17.74 3.73
N PHE A 51 -11.57 17.14 4.08
CA PHE A 51 -11.45 15.69 4.34
C PHE A 51 -11.14 15.48 5.82
N ASP A 52 -12.06 14.84 6.53
CA ASP A 52 -11.81 14.48 7.93
C ASP A 52 -11.09 13.11 8.04
N ARG A 53 -10.64 12.80 9.24
CA ARG A 53 -9.94 11.55 9.54
C ARG A 53 -10.78 10.32 9.20
N VAL A 54 -12.07 10.36 9.48
CA VAL A 54 -13.00 9.24 9.23
C VAL A 54 -13.14 8.98 7.73
N THR A 55 -13.26 10.05 6.93
CA THR A 55 -13.36 9.95 5.47
C THR A 55 -12.10 9.36 4.87
N ILE A 56 -10.93 9.79 5.33
CA ILE A 56 -9.64 9.24 4.90
C ILE A 56 -9.55 7.75 5.24
N TYR A 57 -9.87 7.38 6.47
CA TYR A 57 -9.84 5.99 6.91
C TYR A 57 -10.79 5.10 6.10
N ARG A 58 -12.01 5.54 5.85
CA ARG A 58 -12.99 4.79 5.06
C ARG A 58 -12.52 4.61 3.61
N THR A 59 -11.89 5.63 3.04
CA THR A 59 -11.35 5.56 1.68
C THR A 59 -10.21 4.54 1.60
N LEU A 60 -9.29 4.58 2.56
CA LEU A 60 -8.20 3.61 2.65
C LEU A 60 -8.74 2.18 2.80
N GLN A 61 -9.75 1.99 3.64
CA GLN A 61 -10.37 0.68 3.83
C GLN A 61 -11.05 0.18 2.55
N ALA A 62 -11.75 1.05 1.83
CA ALA A 62 -12.34 0.70 0.55
C ALA A 62 -11.27 0.26 -0.47
N PHE A 63 -10.14 0.94 -0.49
CA PHE A 63 -9.03 0.59 -1.37
C PHE A 63 -8.40 -0.77 -1.00
N ILE A 64 -8.31 -1.08 0.28
CA ILE A 64 -7.84 -2.39 0.76
C ILE A 64 -8.81 -3.48 0.32
N ASP A 65 -10.10 -3.26 0.53
CA ASP A 65 -11.15 -4.23 0.20
C ASP A 65 -11.19 -4.55 -1.31
N LYS A 66 -10.79 -3.59 -2.14
CA LYS A 66 -10.76 -3.75 -3.60
C LYS A 66 -9.40 -4.17 -4.15
N GLY A 67 -8.40 -4.37 -3.28
CA GLY A 67 -7.07 -4.77 -3.70
C GLY A 67 -6.26 -3.68 -4.40
N ILE A 68 -6.64 -2.41 -4.22
CA ILE A 68 -5.91 -1.27 -4.80
C ILE A 68 -4.65 -0.98 -3.99
N ILE A 69 -4.77 -1.02 -2.68
CA ILE A 69 -3.65 -0.86 -1.74
C ILE A 69 -3.63 -2.04 -0.77
N HIS A 70 -2.50 -2.21 -0.08
CA HIS A 70 -2.37 -3.20 0.97
C HIS A 70 -1.70 -2.60 2.20
N LYS A 71 -1.97 -3.19 3.36
CA LYS A 71 -1.28 -2.85 4.60
C LYS A 71 0.09 -3.51 4.59
N ILE A 72 1.09 -2.77 5.05
CA ILE A 72 2.44 -3.30 5.19
C ILE A 72 2.63 -3.70 6.65
N PRO A 73 3.08 -4.94 6.92
CA PRO A 73 3.38 -5.34 8.27
C PRO A 73 4.55 -4.52 8.81
N THR A 74 4.38 -3.92 9.98
CA THR A 74 5.41 -3.15 10.64
C THR A 74 5.50 -3.57 12.09
N THR A 75 6.68 -3.39 12.67
CA THR A 75 6.90 -3.60 14.10
C THR A 75 6.50 -2.37 14.92
N ASP A 76 6.23 -1.27 14.25
CA ASP A 76 5.82 -0.02 14.87
C ASP A 76 4.31 0.01 15.10
N THR A 77 3.85 0.92 15.94
CA THR A 77 2.42 1.09 16.23
C THR A 77 1.65 1.74 15.08
N SER A 78 2.34 2.37 14.14
CA SER A 78 1.73 3.00 12.98
C SER A 78 1.55 2.01 11.84
N VAL A 79 0.38 2.05 11.20
CA VAL A 79 0.07 1.21 10.04
C VAL A 79 0.52 1.94 8.78
N GLN A 80 1.25 1.24 7.92
CA GLN A 80 1.67 1.76 6.63
C GLN A 80 0.88 1.09 5.50
N TYR A 81 0.68 1.83 4.42
CA TYR A 81 -0.06 1.38 3.23
C TYR A 81 0.78 1.58 1.99
N ALA A 82 0.65 0.70 1.03
CA ALA A 82 1.33 0.83 -0.26
C ALA A 82 0.38 0.46 -1.40
N LEU A 83 0.61 1.08 -2.55
CA LEU A 83 -0.15 0.79 -3.76
C LEU A 83 0.18 -0.61 -4.25
N CYS A 84 -0.84 -1.41 -4.54
CA CYS A 84 -0.66 -2.72 -5.15
C CYS A 84 -0.29 -2.57 -6.62
N ARG A 85 0.48 -3.53 -7.12
CA ARG A 85 0.72 -3.61 -8.56
C ARG A 85 -0.52 -4.14 -9.28
N SER A 86 -0.54 -4.01 -10.60
CA SER A 86 -1.65 -4.36 -11.47
C SER A 86 -2.12 -5.82 -11.37
N GLU A 87 -1.35 -6.69 -10.77
CA GLU A 87 -1.64 -8.12 -10.63
C GLU A 87 -2.45 -8.45 -9.37
N CYS A 88 -2.59 -7.51 -8.45
CA CYS A 88 -3.39 -7.72 -7.25
C CYS A 88 -4.88 -7.54 -7.55
N SER A 89 -5.70 -8.47 -7.06
CA SER A 89 -7.15 -8.35 -7.10
C SER A 89 -7.71 -8.53 -5.67
N ALA A 90 -8.98 -8.16 -5.48
CA ALA A 90 -9.63 -8.32 -4.19
C ALA A 90 -9.72 -9.78 -3.73
N GLN A 91 -9.73 -10.71 -4.67
CA GLN A 91 -9.84 -12.14 -4.42
C GLN A 91 -8.48 -12.84 -4.37
N ASP A 92 -7.49 -12.24 -5.02
CA ASP A 92 -6.15 -12.81 -5.18
C ASP A 92 -5.13 -11.74 -4.79
N HIS A 93 -5.28 -11.25 -3.56
CA HIS A 93 -4.40 -10.23 -3.02
C HIS A 93 -3.10 -10.91 -2.61
N HIS A 94 -2.17 -10.92 -3.54
CA HIS A 94 -0.85 -11.51 -3.31
C HIS A 94 -0.01 -10.60 -2.42
N ASP A 95 -0.20 -10.72 -1.11
CA ASP A 95 0.72 -10.16 -0.13
C ASP A 95 2.02 -10.98 -0.07
N HIS A 96 2.34 -11.66 -1.17
CA HIS A 96 3.50 -12.54 -1.28
C HIS A 96 4.70 -11.81 -1.86
N HIS A 97 4.97 -10.60 -1.41
CA HIS A 97 6.20 -9.92 -1.80
C HIS A 97 6.94 -9.44 -0.56
N VAL A 98 8.23 -9.30 -0.72
CA VAL A 98 9.11 -8.85 0.35
C VAL A 98 9.00 -7.33 0.48
N HIS A 99 8.85 -6.84 1.70
CA HIS A 99 8.93 -5.41 1.99
C HIS A 99 10.30 -5.10 2.59
N PHE A 100 10.88 -3.98 2.19
CA PHE A 100 12.14 -3.51 2.75
C PHE A 100 11.89 -2.22 3.51
N LYS A 101 12.28 -2.18 4.78
CA LYS A 101 12.18 -1.00 5.62
C LYS A 101 13.58 -0.45 5.87
N CYS A 102 13.80 0.81 5.50
CA CYS A 102 15.05 1.49 5.78
C CYS A 102 15.03 2.05 7.20
N GLU A 103 16.01 1.69 7.98
CA GLU A 103 16.15 2.16 9.39
C GLU A 103 16.63 3.61 9.45
N GLU A 104 17.27 4.12 8.41
CA GLU A 104 17.79 5.48 8.37
C GLU A 104 16.73 6.50 7.96
N CYS A 105 16.10 6.31 6.80
CA CYS A 105 15.13 7.27 6.31
C CYS A 105 13.67 6.89 6.63
N GLY A 106 13.44 5.70 7.18
CA GLY A 106 12.10 5.22 7.54
C GLY A 106 11.23 4.78 6.36
N ASN A 107 11.76 4.85 5.15
CA ASN A 107 11.01 4.49 3.95
C ASN A 107 10.79 2.97 3.87
N THR A 108 9.59 2.57 3.47
CA THR A 108 9.27 1.16 3.22
C THR A 108 8.99 0.98 1.73
N LEU A 109 9.64 0.01 1.13
CA LEU A 109 9.53 -0.29 -0.30
C LEU A 109 9.04 -1.71 -0.49
N CYS A 110 8.24 -1.92 -1.53
CA CYS A 110 7.86 -3.26 -1.97
C CYS A 110 8.94 -3.78 -2.93
N LEU A 111 9.50 -4.94 -2.62
CA LEU A 111 10.52 -5.60 -3.45
C LEU A 111 9.84 -6.70 -4.26
N ASP A 112 9.21 -6.32 -5.36
CA ASP A 112 8.41 -7.25 -6.16
C ASP A 112 9.25 -8.24 -6.96
N ASP A 113 10.51 -7.89 -7.23
CA ASP A 113 11.44 -8.75 -7.96
C ASP A 113 12.22 -9.69 -7.05
N THR A 114 11.90 -9.68 -5.75
CA THR A 114 12.59 -10.54 -4.77
C THR A 114 11.68 -11.70 -4.39
N ASP A 115 12.16 -12.91 -4.60
CA ASP A 115 11.40 -14.11 -4.28
C ASP A 115 11.34 -14.34 -2.77
N ILE A 116 10.17 -14.77 -2.29
CA ILE A 116 10.00 -15.20 -0.92
C ILE A 116 10.57 -16.62 -0.81
N PRO A 117 11.49 -16.88 0.13
CA PRO A 117 12.00 -18.24 0.32
C PRO A 117 10.88 -19.19 0.75
N ALA A 118 10.92 -20.41 0.27
CA ALA A 118 9.96 -21.43 0.66
C ALA A 118 10.08 -21.73 2.15
N ILE A 119 8.97 -21.56 2.86
CA ILE A 119 8.90 -21.82 4.28
C ILE A 119 8.20 -23.17 4.49
N GLN A 120 8.94 -24.13 5.07
CA GLN A 120 8.39 -25.43 5.37
C GLN A 120 7.80 -25.44 6.78
N LEU A 121 6.51 -25.72 6.87
CA LEU A 121 5.84 -25.82 8.15
C LEU A 121 5.86 -27.27 8.67
N PRO A 122 5.81 -27.45 9.99
CA PRO A 122 5.64 -28.79 10.56
C PRO A 122 4.36 -29.45 10.07
N LYS A 123 4.32 -30.77 10.11
CA LYS A 123 3.16 -31.56 9.69
C LYS A 123 1.92 -31.14 10.50
N GLY A 124 0.83 -30.89 9.80
CA GLY A 124 -0.44 -30.50 10.41
C GLY A 124 -0.66 -29.00 10.49
N TYR A 125 0.32 -28.18 10.09
CA TYR A 125 0.18 -26.72 10.05
C TYR A 125 -0.13 -26.26 8.63
N ALA A 126 -1.03 -25.30 8.51
CA ALA A 126 -1.39 -24.69 7.23
C ALA A 126 -1.20 -23.16 7.32
N ALA A 127 -0.45 -22.59 6.39
CA ALA A 127 -0.25 -21.15 6.34
C ALA A 127 -1.39 -20.50 5.55
N HIS A 128 -2.00 -19.47 6.12
CA HIS A 128 -2.97 -18.64 5.42
C HIS A 128 -2.37 -17.33 4.93
N ASN A 129 -1.28 -16.90 5.56
CA ASN A 129 -0.60 -15.66 5.19
C ASN A 129 0.88 -15.77 5.53
N ILE A 130 1.71 -15.19 4.67
CA ILE A 130 3.16 -15.08 4.89
C ILE A 130 3.55 -13.64 4.62
N GLU A 131 4.11 -13.00 5.63
CA GLU A 131 4.60 -11.63 5.54
C GLU A 131 6.10 -11.63 5.75
N VAL A 132 6.84 -10.99 4.86
CA VAL A 132 8.31 -10.88 4.96
C VAL A 132 8.71 -9.42 4.93
N VAL A 133 9.37 -8.99 5.99
CA VAL A 133 9.92 -7.63 6.11
C VAL A 133 11.43 -7.74 6.36
N VAL A 134 12.20 -7.08 5.49
CA VAL A 134 13.65 -6.97 5.65
C VAL A 134 13.98 -5.57 6.11
N SER A 135 14.65 -5.43 7.22
CA SER A 135 15.09 -4.14 7.77
C SER A 135 16.57 -3.93 7.49
N GLY A 136 16.93 -2.72 7.14
CA GLY A 136 18.33 -2.38 6.85
C GLY A 136 18.47 -0.95 6.38
N VAL A 137 19.45 -0.69 5.52
CA VAL A 137 19.74 0.64 4.98
C VAL A 137 19.53 0.61 3.46
N CYS A 138 18.71 1.53 2.95
CA CYS A 138 18.43 1.58 1.52
C CYS A 138 19.62 2.14 0.72
N LYS A 139 19.59 1.95 -0.61
CA LYS A 139 20.66 2.38 -1.50
C LYS A 139 20.91 3.90 -1.46
N HIS A 140 19.92 4.70 -1.07
CA HIS A 140 20.06 6.15 -0.99
C HIS A 140 20.68 6.62 0.33
N CYS A 141 20.60 5.80 1.38
CA CYS A 141 21.15 6.10 2.70
C CYS A 141 22.52 5.44 2.96
N LYS A 142 22.88 4.51 2.09
CA LYS A 142 24.12 3.75 2.23
C LYS A 142 25.35 4.54 1.75
#